data_45c99f42929a6943869f5954314fe79f
#
_entry.id   45c99f42929a6943869f5954314fe79f
#
_cell.length_a   1.000
_cell.length_b   1.000
_cell.length_c   1.000
_cell.angle_alpha   90.00
_cell.angle_beta   90.00
_cell.angle_gamma   90.00
#
_symmetry.space_group_name_H-M   'P 1'
#
loop_
_entity.id
_entity.type
_entity.pdbx_description
1 polymer ?
#
loop_
_entity_poly.entity_id
_entity_poly.type
_entity_poly.pdbx_seq_one_letter_code
_entity_poly.pdbx_strand_id
1 'polypeptide(L)'
;QMGIWQTGKSLVYALGAGSSDQAWKGLFNINLTGKMQGNQFRIELKQKDARQRVGFDMGINLVMLDSAFTVSFFPMTPILGYSRWIVNADNKVTVYKDWKIDANLRMAYQNKLVSLQSLPDEGERTDRLQVEITGIDLKKLTEISPFLPDLSGILHTDLLLYTDRKTFGAEGNIGVNNLFYEEQRMGTLDLDLQYAGKDHLTDHAVDFELKIDSIRRAVVQG
;
A
#
# COMPACT_ATOMS: atom_id res chain seq x y z
N GLN A 1 -8.37 24.66 1.03
CA GLN A 1 -7.61 25.62 0.21
C GLN A 1 -6.94 24.89 -0.94
N MET A 2 -7.04 25.40 -2.13
CA MET A 2 -6.40 24.84 -3.33
C MET A 2 -5.62 25.95 -4.02
N GLY A 3 -4.38 25.69 -4.43
CA GLY A 3 -3.56 26.63 -5.16
C GLY A 3 -2.76 25.92 -6.25
N ILE A 4 -2.70 26.50 -7.43
CA ILE A 4 -1.87 26.05 -8.54
C ILE A 4 -1.07 27.27 -9.02
N TRP A 5 0.25 27.13 -9.10
CA TRP A 5 1.13 28.18 -9.62
C TRP A 5 2.31 27.59 -10.38
N GLN A 6 2.83 28.35 -11.32
CA GLN A 6 3.97 27.96 -12.13
C GLN A 6 5.19 28.80 -11.75
N THR A 7 6.31 28.14 -11.53
CA THR A 7 7.60 28.78 -11.25
C THR A 7 8.62 28.27 -12.26
N GLY A 8 8.93 29.10 -13.27
CA GLY A 8 9.82 28.71 -14.35
C GLY A 8 9.26 27.52 -15.16
N LYS A 9 10.03 26.41 -15.24
CA LYS A 9 9.61 25.16 -15.91
C LYS A 9 8.90 24.17 -14.98
N SER A 10 8.54 24.57 -13.77
CA SER A 10 7.91 23.70 -12.77
C SER A 10 6.48 24.11 -12.54
N LEU A 11 5.57 23.14 -12.52
CA LEU A 11 4.20 23.29 -12.05
C LEU A 11 4.13 22.84 -10.60
N VAL A 12 3.60 23.69 -9.72
CA VAL A 12 3.42 23.40 -8.30
C VAL A 12 1.94 23.48 -7.99
N TYR A 13 1.43 22.50 -7.27
CA TYR A 13 0.05 22.49 -6.78
C TYR A 13 0.02 22.11 -5.30
N ALA A 14 -0.93 22.68 -4.58
CA ALA A 14 -1.20 22.34 -3.20
C ALA A 14 -2.70 22.21 -2.99
N LEU A 15 -3.10 21.17 -2.29
CA LEU A 15 -4.46 20.95 -1.83
C LEU A 15 -4.42 20.79 -0.31
N GLY A 16 -5.17 21.62 0.40
CA GLY A 16 -5.35 21.51 1.84
C GLY A 16 -6.82 21.27 2.16
N ALA A 17 -7.12 20.26 2.94
CA ALA A 17 -8.44 20.02 3.50
C ALA A 17 -8.35 19.96 5.03
N GLY A 18 -9.29 20.60 5.70
CA GLY A 18 -9.40 20.57 7.15
C GLY A 18 -10.87 20.71 7.55
N SER A 19 -11.24 20.10 8.66
CA SER A 19 -12.55 20.26 9.28
C SER A 19 -12.41 20.84 10.68
N SER A 20 -13.27 21.84 10.97
CA SER A 20 -13.47 22.41 12.31
C SER A 20 -14.83 22.05 12.90
N ASP A 21 -15.60 21.22 12.22
CA ASP A 21 -16.94 20.87 12.65
C ASP A 21 -16.90 19.93 13.86
N GLN A 22 -17.57 20.31 14.95
CA GLN A 22 -17.63 19.55 16.21
C GLN A 22 -18.38 18.22 16.08
N ALA A 23 -19.14 18.03 14.99
CA ALA A 23 -19.82 16.77 14.69
C ALA A 23 -18.88 15.66 14.24
N TRP A 24 -17.66 15.98 13.81
CA TRP A 24 -16.64 15.01 13.38
C TRP A 24 -15.65 14.76 14.51
N LYS A 25 -15.27 13.54 14.75
CA LYS A 25 -14.43 13.05 15.87
C LYS A 25 -13.05 13.74 16.02
N GLY A 26 -12.88 14.96 15.54
CA GLY A 26 -11.71 15.82 15.74
C GLY A 26 -11.35 16.66 14.52
N LEU A 27 -10.65 17.75 14.79
CA LEU A 27 -10.00 18.54 13.76
C LEU A 27 -8.90 17.72 13.11
N PHE A 28 -8.90 17.67 11.79
CA PHE A 28 -7.78 17.10 11.04
C PHE A 28 -7.34 18.08 9.96
N ASN A 29 -6.08 18.01 9.59
CA ASN A 29 -5.51 18.82 8.53
C ASN A 29 -4.76 17.89 7.58
N ILE A 30 -5.17 17.88 6.31
CA ILE A 30 -4.50 17.14 5.23
C ILE A 30 -3.94 18.15 4.25
N ASN A 31 -2.64 18.09 4.02
CA ASN A 31 -1.95 18.87 3.00
C ASN A 31 -1.37 17.91 1.97
N LEU A 32 -1.77 18.09 0.73
CA LEU A 32 -1.17 17.45 -0.43
C LEU A 32 -0.45 18.52 -1.23
N THR A 33 0.85 18.38 -1.43
CA THR A 33 1.64 19.26 -2.29
C THR A 33 2.27 18.48 -3.41
N GLY A 34 2.39 19.09 -4.57
CA GLY A 34 3.01 18.46 -5.71
C GLY A 34 3.84 19.43 -6.51
N LYS A 35 4.93 18.94 -7.07
CA LYS A 35 5.80 19.67 -7.98
C LYS A 35 6.10 18.79 -9.19
N MET A 36 5.92 19.36 -10.37
CA MET A 36 6.28 18.72 -11.63
C MET A 36 7.41 19.50 -12.30
N GLN A 37 8.43 18.80 -12.75
CA GLN A 37 9.55 19.37 -13.49
C GLN A 37 10.02 18.39 -14.57
N GLY A 38 9.72 18.71 -15.84
CA GLY A 38 9.97 17.78 -16.93
C GLY A 38 9.16 16.49 -16.76
N ASN A 39 9.86 15.37 -16.72
CA ASN A 39 9.29 14.04 -16.53
C ASN A 39 9.28 13.58 -15.06
N GLN A 40 9.56 14.46 -14.12
CA GLN A 40 9.61 14.17 -12.69
C GLN A 40 8.44 14.82 -11.97
N PHE A 41 7.78 14.02 -11.11
CA PHE A 41 6.72 14.46 -10.22
C PHE A 41 7.14 14.16 -8.78
N ARG A 42 7.05 15.16 -7.93
CA ARG A 42 7.23 15.02 -6.50
C ARG A 42 5.93 15.34 -5.81
N ILE A 43 5.40 14.39 -5.04
CA ILE A 43 4.13 14.51 -4.32
C ILE A 43 4.40 14.26 -2.85
N GLU A 44 3.91 15.13 -1.98
CA GLU A 44 4.02 15.00 -0.52
C GLU A 44 2.63 15.06 0.10
N LEU A 45 2.36 14.12 0.99
CA LEU A 45 1.15 14.08 1.79
C LEU A 45 1.52 14.20 3.26
N LYS A 46 0.91 15.16 3.93
CA LYS A 46 1.04 15.37 5.36
C LYS A 46 -0.32 15.50 6.02
N GLN A 47 -0.58 14.69 7.04
CA GLN A 47 -1.80 14.73 7.83
C GLN A 47 -1.45 15.03 9.30
N LYS A 48 -2.26 15.87 9.92
CA LYS A 48 -2.21 16.16 11.36
C LYS A 48 -3.58 15.96 11.98
N ASP A 49 -3.61 15.42 13.19
CA ASP A 49 -4.83 15.31 13.98
C ASP A 49 -5.21 16.64 14.68
N ALA A 50 -6.32 16.62 15.41
CA ALA A 50 -6.80 17.78 16.18
C ALA A 50 -5.78 18.32 17.21
N ARG A 51 -4.88 17.49 17.70
CA ARG A 51 -3.81 17.83 18.64
C ARG A 51 -2.52 18.26 17.93
N GLN A 52 -2.57 18.50 16.61
CA GLN A 52 -1.43 18.86 15.77
C GLN A 52 -0.32 17.78 15.70
N ARG A 53 -0.61 16.55 16.12
CA ARG A 53 0.33 15.44 15.97
C ARG A 53 0.30 14.95 14.52
N VAL A 54 1.47 14.68 13.98
CA VAL A 54 1.60 14.16 12.61
C VAL A 54 1.28 12.68 12.63
N GLY A 55 0.18 12.30 11.98
CA GLY A 55 -0.23 10.91 11.82
C GLY A 55 0.29 10.30 10.53
N PHE A 56 0.48 11.15 9.50
CA PHE A 56 1.03 10.74 8.21
C PHE A 56 1.95 11.85 7.66
N ASP A 57 3.13 11.49 7.20
CA ASP A 57 4.08 12.39 6.52
C ASP A 57 4.97 11.55 5.60
N MET A 58 4.59 11.48 4.35
CA MET A 58 5.31 10.71 3.33
C MET A 58 5.13 11.36 1.96
N GLY A 59 6.10 11.17 1.12
CA GLY A 59 6.03 11.58 -0.27
C GLY A 59 6.59 10.53 -1.21
N ILE A 60 6.31 10.76 -2.48
CA ILE A 60 6.83 9.97 -3.59
C ILE A 60 7.50 10.87 -4.62
N ASN A 61 8.59 10.39 -5.19
CA ASN A 61 9.12 10.88 -6.44
C ASN A 61 8.71 9.89 -7.54
N LEU A 62 8.04 10.38 -8.55
CA LEU A 62 7.69 9.63 -9.75
C LEU A 62 8.52 10.17 -10.92
N VAL A 63 9.25 9.29 -11.59
CA VAL A 63 10.00 9.60 -12.81
C VAL A 63 9.37 8.83 -13.96
N MET A 64 8.90 9.55 -14.97
CA MET A 64 8.33 8.95 -16.18
C MET A 64 9.42 8.81 -17.23
N LEU A 65 9.63 7.59 -17.73
CA LEU A 65 10.53 7.23 -18.80
C LEU A 65 9.73 6.79 -20.03
N ASP A 66 10.36 6.71 -21.19
CA ASP A 66 9.66 6.29 -22.42
C ASP A 66 9.06 4.90 -22.35
N SER A 67 9.68 3.98 -21.60
CA SER A 67 9.28 2.57 -21.49
C SER A 67 8.86 2.12 -20.10
N ALA A 68 8.94 3.01 -19.10
CA ALA A 68 8.68 2.68 -17.70
C ALA A 68 8.32 3.92 -16.88
N PHE A 69 7.81 3.72 -15.66
CA PHE A 69 7.83 4.73 -14.63
C PHE A 69 8.46 4.18 -13.36
N THR A 70 9.20 5.03 -12.65
CA THR A 70 9.86 4.66 -11.40
C THR A 70 9.31 5.51 -10.27
N VAL A 71 8.93 4.86 -9.17
CA VAL A 71 8.49 5.49 -7.92
C VAL A 71 9.54 5.24 -6.85
N SER A 72 9.88 6.27 -6.09
CA SER A 72 10.66 6.16 -4.85
C SER A 72 10.01 6.95 -3.73
N PHE A 73 10.21 6.50 -2.49
CA PHE A 73 9.61 7.09 -1.30
C PHE A 73 10.59 8.01 -0.57
N PHE A 74 10.06 9.07 0.02
CA PHE A 74 10.80 9.98 0.88
C PHE A 74 9.89 10.55 1.99
N PRO A 75 10.44 11.12 3.08
CA PRO A 75 11.83 11.05 3.50
C PRO A 75 12.22 9.60 3.87
N MET A 76 13.50 9.34 4.14
CA MET A 76 13.98 8.03 4.62
C MET A 76 13.35 7.61 5.95
N THR A 77 12.71 8.54 6.65
CA THR A 77 12.00 8.30 7.90
C THR A 77 10.57 8.85 7.82
N PRO A 78 9.68 8.28 6.97
CA PRO A 78 8.30 8.70 6.90
C PRO A 78 7.54 8.42 8.20
N ILE A 79 6.42 9.12 8.39
CA ILE A 79 5.50 8.87 9.49
C ILE A 79 4.26 8.20 8.93
N LEU A 80 3.92 7.01 9.44
CA LEU A 80 2.72 6.26 9.10
C LEU A 80 2.05 5.81 10.40
N GLY A 81 0.78 6.16 10.59
CA GLY A 81 0.01 5.81 11.78
C GLY A 81 0.70 6.30 13.06
N TYR A 82 1.13 7.59 13.09
CA TYR A 82 1.86 8.23 14.20
C TYR A 82 3.21 7.59 14.56
N SER A 83 3.69 6.65 13.75
CA SER A 83 4.96 5.94 13.96
C SER A 83 5.97 6.33 12.89
N ARG A 84 7.22 6.51 13.30
CA ARG A 84 8.32 6.85 12.40
C ARG A 84 8.93 5.56 11.86
N TRP A 85 8.78 5.36 10.56
CA TRP A 85 9.32 4.22 9.83
C TRP A 85 10.70 4.52 9.28
N ILE A 86 11.42 3.48 8.89
CA ILE A 86 12.69 3.58 8.17
C ILE A 86 12.50 2.95 6.81
N VAL A 87 12.87 3.66 5.77
CA VAL A 87 12.84 3.19 4.37
C VAL A 87 14.28 2.98 3.90
N ASN A 88 14.55 1.90 3.14
CA ASN A 88 15.86 1.70 2.55
C ASN A 88 16.25 2.86 1.62
N ALA A 89 17.54 3.21 1.62
CA ALA A 89 18.04 4.41 0.93
C ALA A 89 17.90 4.31 -0.61
N ASP A 90 18.00 3.12 -1.14
CA ASP A 90 17.90 2.77 -2.56
C ASP A 90 16.50 2.27 -2.96
N ASN A 91 15.49 2.66 -2.17
CA ASN A 91 14.11 2.26 -2.44
C ASN A 91 13.65 2.74 -3.82
N LYS A 92 13.10 1.82 -4.59
CA LYS A 92 12.48 2.09 -5.88
C LYS A 92 11.48 1.00 -6.25
N VAL A 93 10.48 1.37 -7.02
CA VAL A 93 9.58 0.47 -7.72
C VAL A 93 9.47 0.97 -9.14
N THR A 94 9.93 0.19 -10.09
CA THR A 94 9.86 0.51 -11.52
C THR A 94 8.83 -0.41 -12.18
N VAL A 95 7.87 0.19 -12.85
CA VAL A 95 6.85 -0.54 -13.63
C VAL A 95 7.10 -0.24 -15.11
N TYR A 96 7.33 -1.30 -15.88
CA TYR A 96 7.56 -1.24 -17.32
C TYR A 96 6.24 -1.31 -18.10
N LYS A 97 6.25 -0.91 -19.35
CA LYS A 97 5.06 -0.93 -20.23
C LYS A 97 4.49 -2.34 -20.47
N ASP A 98 5.31 -3.36 -20.38
CA ASP A 98 4.95 -4.77 -20.45
C ASP A 98 4.46 -5.37 -19.12
N TRP A 99 4.23 -4.50 -18.13
CA TRP A 99 3.81 -4.83 -16.76
C TRP A 99 4.84 -5.56 -15.91
N LYS A 100 6.06 -5.72 -16.38
CA LYS A 100 7.16 -6.14 -15.53
C LYS A 100 7.39 -5.13 -14.42
N ILE A 101 7.65 -5.64 -13.20
CA ILE A 101 7.93 -4.81 -12.01
C ILE A 101 9.34 -5.14 -11.51
N ASP A 102 10.17 -4.12 -11.35
CA ASP A 102 11.44 -4.18 -10.63
C ASP A 102 11.31 -3.37 -9.35
N ALA A 103 11.36 -4.03 -8.22
CA ALA A 103 11.11 -3.42 -6.92
C ALA A 103 12.21 -3.73 -5.91
N ASN A 104 12.57 -2.70 -5.17
CA ASN A 104 13.41 -2.77 -3.98
C ASN A 104 12.88 -1.75 -2.97
N LEU A 105 11.79 -2.09 -2.31
CA LEU A 105 11.19 -1.27 -1.26
C LEU A 105 11.13 -2.06 0.03
N ARG A 106 11.68 -1.50 1.10
CA ARG A 106 11.56 -2.02 2.44
C ARG A 106 11.31 -0.88 3.42
N MET A 107 10.18 -0.92 4.10
CA MET A 107 9.82 0.00 5.16
C MET A 107 9.65 -0.77 6.46
N ALA A 108 10.33 -0.35 7.52
CA ALA A 108 10.33 -1.05 8.79
C ALA A 108 10.13 -0.10 9.98
N TYR A 109 9.40 -0.59 10.98
CA TYR A 109 9.24 0.07 12.28
C TYR A 109 9.08 -0.99 13.36
N GLN A 110 10.05 -1.10 14.29
CA GLN A 110 10.08 -2.17 15.31
C GLN A 110 9.97 -3.56 14.67
N ASN A 111 8.94 -4.32 15.00
CA ASN A 111 8.64 -5.64 14.45
C ASN A 111 7.65 -5.60 13.26
N LYS A 112 7.44 -4.42 12.67
CA LYS A 112 6.53 -4.21 11.53
C LYS A 112 7.34 -4.03 10.26
N LEU A 113 6.85 -4.62 9.19
CA LEU A 113 7.51 -4.59 7.89
C LEU A 113 6.46 -4.38 6.78
N VAL A 114 6.83 -3.59 5.79
CA VAL A 114 6.24 -3.56 4.46
C VAL A 114 7.38 -3.68 3.47
N SER A 115 7.38 -4.74 2.68
CA SER A 115 8.43 -5.03 1.70
C SER A 115 7.82 -5.38 0.35
N LEU A 116 8.44 -4.89 -0.69
CA LEU A 116 8.15 -5.23 -2.07
C LEU A 116 9.49 -5.42 -2.77
N GLN A 117 9.81 -6.65 -3.15
CA GLN A 117 11.14 -7.00 -3.67
C GLN A 117 11.05 -7.91 -4.88
N SER A 118 11.73 -7.53 -5.96
CA SER A 118 11.97 -8.44 -7.07
C SER A 118 12.97 -9.50 -6.68
N LEU A 119 12.63 -10.75 -7.00
CA LEU A 119 13.48 -11.91 -6.76
C LEU A 119 14.12 -12.38 -8.08
N PRO A 120 15.26 -13.07 -8.00
CA PRO A 120 15.82 -13.76 -9.16
C PRO A 120 14.83 -14.75 -9.76
N ASP A 121 14.94 -14.97 -11.06
CA ASP A 121 14.16 -15.99 -11.76
C ASP A 121 14.49 -17.40 -11.21
N GLU A 122 13.51 -18.29 -11.21
CA GLU A 122 13.64 -19.65 -10.70
C GLU A 122 12.90 -20.63 -11.58
N GLY A 123 13.66 -21.46 -12.33
CA GLY A 123 13.11 -22.38 -13.30
C GLY A 123 12.37 -21.66 -14.43
N GLU A 124 11.09 -21.97 -14.59
CA GLU A 124 10.21 -21.33 -15.58
C GLU A 124 9.52 -20.08 -15.03
N ARG A 125 9.64 -19.81 -13.73
CA ARG A 125 9.09 -18.63 -13.05
C ARG A 125 10.02 -17.45 -13.21
N THR A 126 9.55 -16.43 -13.90
CA THR A 126 10.24 -15.16 -14.15
C THR A 126 9.48 -14.00 -13.55
N ASP A 127 10.09 -12.81 -13.56
CA ASP A 127 9.46 -11.56 -13.05
C ASP A 127 8.88 -11.72 -11.63
N ARG A 128 9.59 -12.44 -10.78
CA ARG A 128 9.15 -12.78 -9.43
C ARG A 128 9.17 -11.58 -8.52
N LEU A 129 8.04 -11.33 -7.86
CA LEU A 129 7.85 -10.19 -6.95
C LEU A 129 7.31 -10.69 -5.61
N GLN A 130 8.10 -10.56 -4.55
CA GLN A 130 7.68 -10.84 -3.18
C GLN A 130 7.03 -9.61 -2.55
N VAL A 131 5.84 -9.80 -2.00
CA VAL A 131 5.12 -8.81 -1.20
C VAL A 131 5.01 -9.32 0.22
N GLU A 132 5.64 -8.65 1.16
CA GLU A 132 5.60 -9.01 2.57
C GLU A 132 5.05 -7.85 3.41
N ILE A 133 4.03 -8.11 4.21
CA ILE A 133 3.48 -7.17 5.18
C ILE A 133 3.42 -7.89 6.53
N THR A 134 4.03 -7.32 7.55
CA THR A 134 4.04 -7.91 8.89
C THR A 134 3.62 -6.89 9.93
N GLY A 135 2.61 -7.24 10.73
CA GLY A 135 2.27 -6.53 11.97
C GLY A 135 1.66 -5.14 11.79
N ILE A 136 1.01 -4.88 10.65
CA ILE A 136 0.35 -3.59 10.40
C ILE A 136 -0.95 -3.50 11.20
N ASP A 137 -1.01 -2.51 12.09
CA ASP A 137 -2.19 -2.18 12.88
C ASP A 137 -3.18 -1.36 12.02
N LEU A 138 -4.27 -1.99 11.59
CA LEU A 138 -5.28 -1.38 10.74
C LEU A 138 -5.91 -0.16 11.39
N LYS A 139 -6.12 -0.18 12.72
CA LYS A 139 -6.69 0.96 13.45
C LYS A 139 -5.86 2.22 13.28
N LYS A 140 -4.53 2.12 13.32
CA LYS A 140 -3.64 3.26 13.11
C LYS A 140 -3.70 3.83 11.71
N LEU A 141 -4.06 3.01 10.73
CA LEU A 141 -4.24 3.45 9.34
C LEU A 141 -5.60 4.12 9.16
N THR A 142 -6.66 3.59 9.76
CA THR A 142 -8.01 4.15 9.62
C THR A 142 -8.20 5.41 10.47
N GLU A 143 -7.55 5.53 11.63
CA GLU A 143 -7.55 6.75 12.44
C GLU A 143 -6.95 7.99 11.76
N ILE A 144 -6.24 7.81 10.63
CA ILE A 144 -5.66 8.92 9.86
C ILE A 144 -6.75 9.81 9.26
N SER A 145 -7.89 9.24 8.89
CA SER A 145 -8.98 9.96 8.24
C SER A 145 -10.32 9.60 8.87
N PRO A 146 -11.14 10.60 9.22
CA PRO A 146 -12.49 10.37 9.75
C PRO A 146 -13.48 9.83 8.69
N PHE A 147 -13.06 9.76 7.43
CA PHE A 147 -13.85 9.22 6.33
C PHE A 147 -13.65 7.71 6.13
N LEU A 148 -12.67 7.12 6.80
CA LEU A 148 -12.45 5.68 6.77
C LEU A 148 -13.32 5.00 7.82
N PRO A 149 -13.83 3.78 7.56
CA PRO A 149 -14.57 3.01 8.55
C PRO A 149 -13.65 2.67 9.74
N ASP A 150 -14.23 2.48 10.92
CA ASP A 150 -13.47 2.02 12.08
C ASP A 150 -13.11 0.55 11.88
N LEU A 151 -11.88 0.32 11.45
CA LEU A 151 -11.33 -1.00 11.17
C LEU A 151 -10.13 -1.24 12.08
N SER A 152 -10.13 -2.33 12.82
CA SER A 152 -9.00 -2.72 13.65
C SER A 152 -8.63 -4.18 13.45
N GLY A 153 -7.39 -4.50 13.74
CA GLY A 153 -6.79 -5.83 13.55
C GLY A 153 -5.33 -5.70 13.12
N ILE A 154 -4.65 -6.82 13.09
CA ILE A 154 -3.23 -6.88 12.70
C ILE A 154 -3.13 -7.60 11.37
N LEU A 155 -2.79 -6.84 10.33
CA LEU A 155 -2.59 -7.34 8.97
C LEU A 155 -1.21 -7.97 8.83
N HIS A 156 -1.19 -9.11 8.18
CA HIS A 156 0.01 -9.77 7.66
C HIS A 156 -0.27 -10.29 6.24
N THR A 157 0.76 -10.35 5.43
CA THR A 157 0.68 -10.80 4.05
C THR A 157 2.03 -11.34 3.63
N ASP A 158 2.02 -12.46 2.95
CA ASP A 158 3.19 -13.03 2.29
C ASP A 158 2.74 -13.58 0.94
N LEU A 159 3.00 -12.83 -0.13
CA LEU A 159 2.57 -13.16 -1.49
C LEU A 159 3.77 -13.19 -2.43
N LEU A 160 3.83 -14.22 -3.25
CA LEU A 160 4.73 -14.30 -4.40
C LEU A 160 3.90 -14.14 -5.67
N LEU A 161 4.21 -13.08 -6.42
CA LEU A 161 3.69 -12.86 -7.78
C LEU A 161 4.77 -13.24 -8.79
N TYR A 162 4.41 -13.87 -9.89
CA TYR A 162 5.38 -14.33 -10.89
C TYR A 162 4.75 -14.50 -12.28
N THR A 163 5.61 -14.64 -13.27
CA THR A 163 5.23 -15.08 -14.61
C THR A 163 5.73 -16.51 -14.82
N ASP A 164 4.84 -17.43 -15.18
CA ASP A 164 5.16 -18.80 -15.56
C ASP A 164 4.72 -19.03 -16.99
N ARG A 165 5.67 -19.35 -17.89
CA ARG A 165 5.40 -19.58 -19.34
C ARG A 165 4.52 -18.50 -19.98
N LYS A 166 4.75 -17.22 -19.67
CA LYS A 166 3.99 -16.04 -20.11
C LYS A 166 2.59 -15.88 -19.48
N THR A 167 2.24 -16.67 -18.49
CA THR A 167 1.01 -16.51 -17.70
C THR A 167 1.32 -15.93 -16.32
N PHE A 168 0.43 -15.09 -15.83
CA PHE A 168 0.55 -14.54 -14.47
C PHE A 168 0.21 -15.61 -13.43
N GLY A 169 1.01 -15.71 -12.39
CA GLY A 169 0.79 -16.54 -11.23
C GLY A 169 0.88 -15.74 -9.92
N ALA A 170 0.15 -16.18 -8.93
CA ALA A 170 0.20 -15.62 -7.59
C ALA A 170 -0.01 -16.73 -6.56
N GLU A 171 0.79 -16.75 -5.50
CA GLU A 171 0.65 -17.70 -4.39
C GLU A 171 1.00 -17.04 -3.08
N GLY A 172 0.34 -17.43 -1.99
CA GLY A 172 0.65 -16.94 -0.65
C GLY A 172 -0.57 -16.73 0.22
N ASN A 173 -0.40 -15.92 1.27
CA ASN A 173 -1.40 -15.72 2.31
C ASN A 173 -1.62 -14.25 2.61
N ILE A 174 -2.88 -13.90 2.90
CA ILE A 174 -3.29 -12.59 3.46
C ILE A 174 -4.11 -12.87 4.71
N GLY A 175 -3.66 -12.36 5.85
CA GLY A 175 -4.36 -12.56 7.10
C GLY A 175 -4.57 -11.28 7.90
N VAL A 176 -5.67 -11.24 8.67
CA VAL A 176 -5.94 -10.20 9.65
C VAL A 176 -6.34 -10.84 10.96
N ASN A 177 -5.49 -10.74 11.95
CA ASN A 177 -5.78 -11.22 13.30
C ASN A 177 -6.61 -10.19 14.08
N ASN A 178 -7.59 -10.70 14.87
CA ASN A 178 -8.45 -9.87 15.70
C ASN A 178 -9.11 -8.72 14.89
N LEU A 179 -9.75 -9.08 13.79
CA LEU A 179 -10.47 -8.14 12.94
C LEU A 179 -11.74 -7.64 13.64
N PHE A 180 -11.90 -6.32 13.71
CA PHE A 180 -13.13 -5.63 14.07
C PHE A 180 -13.50 -4.65 12.96
N TYR A 181 -14.78 -4.56 12.67
CA TYR A 181 -15.37 -3.59 11.77
C TYR A 181 -16.52 -2.87 12.49
N GLU A 182 -16.45 -1.53 12.58
CA GLU A 182 -17.47 -0.71 13.26
C GLU A 182 -17.83 -1.28 14.66
N GLU A 183 -16.81 -1.57 15.48
CA GLU A 183 -16.90 -2.17 16.82
C GLU A 183 -17.41 -3.63 16.85
N GLN A 184 -17.81 -4.19 15.72
CA GLN A 184 -18.23 -5.60 15.64
C GLN A 184 -17.03 -6.51 15.47
N ARG A 185 -16.94 -7.54 16.32
CA ARG A 185 -15.88 -8.53 16.21
C ARG A 185 -16.15 -9.46 15.03
N MET A 186 -15.25 -9.46 14.06
CA MET A 186 -15.27 -10.36 12.90
C MET A 186 -14.42 -11.61 13.12
N GLY A 187 -13.43 -11.56 14.04
CA GLY A 187 -12.54 -12.68 14.35
C GLY A 187 -11.22 -12.61 13.61
N THR A 188 -10.78 -13.72 13.04
CA THR A 188 -9.57 -13.81 12.21
C THR A 188 -10.00 -14.06 10.77
N LEU A 189 -9.41 -13.30 9.88
CA LEU A 189 -9.54 -13.50 8.44
C LEU A 189 -8.23 -14.09 7.94
N ASP A 190 -8.33 -15.24 7.28
CA ASP A 190 -7.22 -15.88 6.58
C ASP A 190 -7.66 -16.19 5.15
N LEU A 191 -6.87 -15.72 4.20
CA LEU A 191 -7.05 -15.95 2.79
C LEU A 191 -5.78 -16.61 2.24
N ASP A 192 -5.87 -17.89 1.92
CA ASP A 192 -4.85 -18.59 1.16
C ASP A 192 -5.17 -18.43 -0.34
N LEU A 193 -4.21 -17.92 -1.09
CA LEU A 193 -4.35 -17.64 -2.51
C LEU A 193 -3.40 -18.53 -3.29
N GLN A 194 -3.94 -19.24 -4.26
CA GLN A 194 -3.18 -19.92 -5.30
C GLN A 194 -3.83 -19.64 -6.66
N TYR A 195 -3.15 -18.87 -7.48
CA TYR A 195 -3.61 -18.52 -8.81
C TYR A 195 -2.54 -18.91 -9.84
N ALA A 196 -2.94 -19.68 -10.84
CA ALA A 196 -2.14 -19.96 -12.00
C ALA A 196 -2.98 -19.69 -13.25
N GLY A 197 -2.60 -18.69 -14.03
CA GLY A 197 -3.21 -18.43 -15.32
C GLY A 197 -2.91 -19.60 -16.28
N LYS A 198 -3.89 -20.00 -17.11
CA LYS A 198 -3.69 -20.94 -18.20
C LYS A 198 -3.66 -20.21 -19.54
N ASP A 199 -2.92 -20.75 -20.51
CA ASP A 199 -2.74 -20.17 -21.86
C ASP A 199 -4.03 -19.96 -22.68
N HIS A 200 -5.19 -20.38 -22.18
CA HIS A 200 -6.48 -20.23 -22.84
C HIS A 200 -7.40 -19.32 -22.04
N LEU A 201 -7.91 -18.30 -22.71
CA LEU A 201 -8.79 -17.23 -22.19
C LEU A 201 -10.07 -17.69 -21.43
N THR A 202 -10.28 -18.96 -21.21
CA THR A 202 -11.51 -19.54 -20.63
C THR A 202 -11.31 -20.36 -19.36
N ASP A 203 -10.07 -20.66 -18.94
CA ASP A 203 -9.81 -21.50 -17.77
C ASP A 203 -8.85 -20.79 -16.78
N HIS A 204 -9.37 -19.82 -16.04
CA HIS A 204 -8.70 -19.29 -14.86
C HIS A 204 -9.09 -20.16 -13.67
N ALA A 205 -8.17 -20.97 -13.15
CA ALA A 205 -8.37 -21.60 -11.86
C ALA A 205 -7.91 -20.62 -10.78
N VAL A 206 -8.85 -20.11 -10.01
CA VAL A 206 -8.57 -19.37 -8.76
C VAL A 206 -8.96 -20.30 -7.64
N ASP A 207 -7.97 -20.86 -6.96
CA ASP A 207 -8.22 -21.54 -5.68
C ASP A 207 -7.98 -20.53 -4.56
N PHE A 208 -9.01 -20.22 -3.83
CA PHE A 208 -8.89 -19.43 -2.61
C PHE A 208 -9.66 -20.10 -1.46
N GLU A 209 -9.06 -20.11 -0.30
CA GLU A 209 -9.73 -20.51 0.93
C GLU A 209 -9.83 -19.29 1.82
N LEU A 210 -11.05 -18.82 2.08
CA LEU A 210 -11.35 -17.75 3.02
C LEU A 210 -11.87 -18.34 4.31
N LYS A 211 -11.11 -18.19 5.39
CA LYS A 211 -11.52 -18.57 6.75
C LYS A 211 -11.82 -17.30 7.54
N ILE A 212 -13.07 -17.16 7.97
CA ILE A 212 -13.45 -16.11 8.92
C ILE A 212 -13.80 -16.83 10.22
N ASP A 213 -12.96 -16.68 11.23
CA ASP A 213 -13.23 -17.23 12.56
C ASP A 213 -14.12 -16.26 13.34
N SER A 214 -15.36 -16.14 12.88
CA SER A 214 -16.45 -15.64 13.69
C SER A 214 -17.15 -16.84 14.34
N ILE A 215 -17.98 -16.60 15.35
CA ILE A 215 -18.76 -17.61 16.09
C ILE A 215 -19.58 -18.56 15.15
N ARG A 216 -19.58 -18.35 13.85
CA ARG A 216 -20.10 -19.24 12.80
C ARG A 216 -19.08 -19.35 11.68
N ARG A 217 -18.48 -20.52 11.53
CA ARG A 217 -17.62 -20.85 10.39
C ARG A 217 -18.42 -20.79 9.09
N ALA A 218 -18.10 -19.86 8.23
CA ALA A 218 -18.50 -19.91 6.83
C ALA A 218 -17.24 -20.26 6.01
N VAL A 219 -17.27 -21.40 5.32
CA VAL A 219 -16.26 -21.77 4.34
C VAL A 219 -16.89 -21.45 2.98
N VAL A 220 -16.26 -20.55 2.23
CA VAL A 220 -16.62 -20.26 0.84
C VAL A 220 -15.50 -20.87 0.00
N GLN A 221 -15.82 -21.92 -0.74
CA GLN A 221 -14.95 -22.48 -1.79
C GLN A 221 -15.44 -21.93 -3.12
N GLY A 222 -14.52 -21.33 -3.88
CA GLY A 222 -14.77 -20.80 -5.22
C GLY A 222 -13.96 -21.55 -6.28
#